data_d3dd3821aca73ee874065dcdc6e684f4
#
_entry.id   d3dd3821aca73ee874065dcdc6e684f4
#
_cell.length_a   1.000
_cell.length_b   1.000
_cell.length_c   1.000
_cell.angle_alpha   90.00
_cell.angle_beta   90.00
_cell.angle_gamma   90.00
#
_symmetry.space_group_name_H-M   'P 1'
#
loop_
_entity.id
_entity.type
_entity.pdbx_description
1 polymer ?
#
loop_
_entity_poly.entity_id
_entity_poly.type
_entity_poly.pdbx_seq_one_letter_code
_entity_poly.pdbx_strand_id
1 'polypeptide(L)'
;MKKPGFILITIAFAFLSRAQPADCILKPPQFTIHFGTGNVRDPNTGDLPNYERVTSSCPPDGYYSLASYTSGCFHDDWHTLSEDHTPGDNGGNMLLVNAAYPGGVFLRTVVTGLKSNTIYELGLWLMNLCKPTKKCPSLLLPNLKIRLQTPEGNAVADLVTGEVPRVPEPHWTQYRSYFTTPASASTLILIMSDNVSGGCGNDFALDDITFRECVKQTKQLTAAPKTTSTIKQSSAQKPVPKKVATSRQQKVQATQLIQPKVETTSQAISLVKQPQRLVPPIPLVLKTRENPLVRKIEAEAGEIKIDIYDNGEIDGDSVSIYHNYALVRSHMRLSNKPITLTISVTPSEPHHEIIMVAENLGSIPPNTSVMIISTPSKRYEVFISSDEQKNAKVVFDLKK
;
A
#
# COMPACT_ATOMS: atom_id res chain seq x y z
N MET A 1 -7.69 46.32 29.99
CA MET A 1 -7.15 44.94 30.19
C MET A 1 -7.15 44.24 28.85
N LYS A 2 -5.98 44.11 28.22
CA LYS A 2 -5.80 43.42 26.92
C LYS A 2 -5.53 41.96 27.19
N LYS A 3 -6.33 41.04 26.60
CA LYS A 3 -6.11 39.59 26.65
C LYS A 3 -4.99 39.21 25.68
N PRO A 4 -4.02 38.35 26.05
CA PRO A 4 -3.04 37.86 25.12
C PRO A 4 -3.67 36.78 24.24
N GLY A 5 -3.55 36.92 22.93
CA GLY A 5 -3.91 35.89 21.96
C GLY A 5 -2.83 34.82 21.92
N PHE A 6 -3.24 33.58 22.17
CA PHE A 6 -2.40 32.39 22.00
C PHE A 6 -2.34 32.05 20.50
N ILE A 7 -1.19 32.23 19.88
CA ILE A 7 -0.94 31.75 18.51
C ILE A 7 -0.50 30.29 18.62
N LEU A 8 -1.37 29.39 18.18
CA LEU A 8 -1.07 27.97 18.03
C LEU A 8 -0.24 27.78 16.74
N ILE A 9 1.07 27.64 16.87
CA ILE A 9 1.96 27.27 15.75
C ILE A 9 1.84 25.78 15.54
N THR A 10 1.07 25.35 14.55
CA THR A 10 1.07 23.97 14.05
C THR A 10 2.31 23.72 13.21
N ILE A 11 3.31 23.05 13.80
CA ILE A 11 4.48 22.57 13.07
C ILE A 11 4.05 21.34 12.28
N ALA A 12 3.86 21.53 10.98
CA ALA A 12 3.70 20.43 10.04
C ALA A 12 5.05 19.74 9.85
N PHE A 13 5.24 18.57 10.46
CA PHE A 13 6.38 17.71 10.17
C PHE A 13 6.19 17.09 8.77
N ALA A 14 6.88 17.63 7.78
CA ALA A 14 7.08 16.96 6.50
C ALA A 14 8.06 15.80 6.71
N PHE A 15 7.56 14.57 6.71
CA PHE A 15 8.39 13.37 6.74
C PHE A 15 9.04 13.17 5.37
N LEU A 16 10.29 13.59 5.25
CA LEU A 16 11.13 13.30 4.09
C LEU A 16 11.62 11.85 4.17
N SER A 17 11.19 11.03 3.23
CA SER A 17 11.84 9.75 2.93
C SER A 17 13.33 10.03 2.70
N ARG A 18 14.21 9.61 3.62
CA ARG A 18 15.64 9.87 3.49
C ARG A 18 16.25 8.86 2.51
N ALA A 19 16.81 9.39 1.43
CA ALA A 19 17.71 8.63 0.56
C ALA A 19 18.87 8.00 1.37
N GLN A 20 19.44 6.89 0.85
CA GLN A 20 20.58 6.23 1.48
C GLN A 20 21.67 7.26 1.85
N PRO A 21 22.15 7.28 3.10
CA PRO A 21 23.31 8.10 3.44
C PRO A 21 24.51 7.71 2.57
N ALA A 22 25.15 8.68 1.94
CA ALA A 22 26.20 8.47 0.93
C ALA A 22 27.38 7.58 1.37
N ASP A 23 27.58 7.37 2.68
CA ASP A 23 28.70 6.62 3.26
C ASP A 23 28.22 5.48 4.17
N CYS A 24 27.12 4.81 3.82
CA CYS A 24 26.51 3.76 4.63
C CYS A 24 27.00 2.37 4.24
N ILE A 25 27.67 1.67 5.15
CA ILE A 25 27.94 0.23 5.06
C ILE A 25 26.93 -0.51 5.93
N LEU A 26 26.14 -1.38 5.30
CA LEU A 26 25.16 -2.20 6.00
C LEU A 26 25.80 -3.41 6.65
N LYS A 27 25.54 -3.61 7.94
CA LYS A 27 25.88 -4.86 8.64
C LYS A 27 24.89 -5.97 8.31
N PRO A 28 25.20 -7.23 8.66
CA PRO A 28 24.22 -8.30 8.66
C PRO A 28 22.95 -7.90 9.42
N PRO A 29 21.76 -8.43 9.06
CA PRO A 29 20.53 -8.11 9.75
C PRO A 29 20.62 -8.39 11.25
N GLN A 30 20.13 -7.46 12.06
CA GLN A 30 19.98 -7.62 13.51
C GLN A 30 18.61 -8.17 13.89
N PHE A 31 17.64 -7.97 13.01
CA PHE A 31 16.29 -8.50 13.15
C PHE A 31 15.80 -8.90 11.76
N THR A 32 15.21 -10.08 11.67
CA THR A 32 14.65 -10.62 10.42
C THR A 32 13.31 -11.27 10.70
N ILE A 33 12.39 -11.17 9.75
CA ILE A 33 11.16 -11.95 9.66
C ILE A 33 11.20 -12.68 8.33
N HIS A 34 11.28 -14.02 8.39
CA HIS A 34 11.32 -14.92 7.22
C HIS A 34 10.09 -15.85 7.17
N PHE A 35 9.07 -15.57 7.97
CA PHE A 35 7.78 -16.25 8.06
C PHE A 35 7.81 -17.74 8.45
N GLY A 36 8.98 -18.34 8.64
CA GLY A 36 9.18 -19.71 9.11
C GLY A 36 9.38 -20.74 7.99
N THR A 37 9.23 -22.02 8.33
CA THR A 37 9.47 -23.12 7.39
C THR A 37 8.42 -24.21 7.61
N GLY A 38 7.74 -24.63 6.56
CA GLY A 38 6.68 -25.61 6.63
C GLY A 38 5.57 -25.19 7.61
N ASN A 39 5.33 -25.97 8.65
CA ASN A 39 4.31 -25.67 9.68
C ASN A 39 4.85 -24.82 10.86
N VAL A 40 6.14 -24.54 10.89
CA VAL A 40 6.79 -23.78 11.96
C VAL A 40 6.81 -22.31 11.56
N ARG A 41 6.01 -21.50 12.30
CA ARG A 41 5.97 -20.05 12.12
C ARG A 41 7.18 -19.39 12.75
N ASP A 42 7.77 -18.41 12.08
CA ASP A 42 8.76 -17.52 12.67
C ASP A 42 8.11 -16.73 13.85
N PRO A 43 8.69 -16.78 15.06
CA PRO A 43 8.18 -16.05 16.21
C PRO A 43 8.13 -14.53 16.00
N ASN A 44 8.94 -13.99 15.10
CA ASN A 44 8.97 -12.57 14.77
C ASN A 44 7.82 -12.13 13.86
N THR A 45 7.05 -13.05 13.27
CA THR A 45 5.95 -12.71 12.35
C THR A 45 4.89 -11.82 13.01
N GLY A 46 4.70 -11.90 14.35
CA GLY A 46 3.73 -11.06 15.06
C GLY A 46 2.27 -11.40 14.71
N ASP A 47 1.38 -10.40 14.75
CA ASP A 47 -0.06 -10.55 14.53
C ASP A 47 -0.49 -9.98 13.19
N LEU A 48 -1.57 -10.56 12.63
CA LEU A 48 -2.21 -10.10 11.39
C LEU A 48 -3.69 -9.75 11.68
N PRO A 49 -3.96 -8.58 12.27
CA PRO A 49 -5.23 -8.33 12.97
C PRO A 49 -6.46 -8.20 12.08
N ASN A 50 -6.29 -7.87 10.79
CA ASN A 50 -7.42 -7.70 9.87
C ASN A 50 -7.55 -8.84 8.86
N TYR A 51 -6.77 -9.90 9.01
CA TYR A 51 -6.74 -11.05 8.10
C TYR A 51 -6.84 -12.36 8.86
N GLU A 52 -7.60 -13.30 8.35
CA GLU A 52 -7.70 -14.63 8.92
C GLU A 52 -6.70 -15.59 8.26
N ARG A 53 -6.10 -16.47 9.06
CA ARG A 53 -5.13 -17.45 8.57
C ARG A 53 -5.81 -18.68 7.99
N VAL A 54 -5.34 -19.10 6.82
CA VAL A 54 -5.66 -20.39 6.22
C VAL A 54 -4.39 -21.19 5.95
N THR A 55 -4.52 -22.48 5.65
CA THR A 55 -3.40 -23.36 5.30
C THR A 55 -3.24 -23.53 3.78
N SER A 56 -4.18 -23.02 2.99
CA SER A 56 -4.14 -23.07 1.53
C SER A 56 -3.03 -22.17 0.99
N SER A 57 -2.29 -22.63 -0.02
CA SER A 57 -1.36 -21.77 -0.79
C SER A 57 -2.07 -20.75 -1.71
N CYS A 58 -3.40 -20.78 -1.72
CA CYS A 58 -4.27 -19.82 -2.42
C CYS A 58 -5.30 -19.30 -1.42
N PRO A 59 -4.94 -18.40 -0.48
CA PRO A 59 -5.90 -17.85 0.49
C PRO A 59 -7.02 -17.09 -0.23
N PRO A 60 -8.29 -17.20 0.20
CA PRO A 60 -9.37 -16.39 -0.36
C PRO A 60 -9.28 -14.92 0.08
N ASP A 61 -10.08 -14.05 -0.54
CA ASP A 61 -10.10 -12.60 -0.27
C ASP A 61 -10.25 -12.30 1.24
N GLY A 62 -9.38 -11.46 1.77
CA GLY A 62 -9.33 -11.10 3.19
C GLY A 62 -8.63 -12.12 4.07
N TYR A 63 -7.98 -13.12 3.49
CA TYR A 63 -7.21 -14.13 4.21
C TYR A 63 -5.73 -14.06 3.86
N TYR A 64 -4.94 -14.70 4.71
CA TYR A 64 -3.53 -14.90 4.46
C TYR A 64 -3.11 -16.35 4.69
N SER A 65 -2.00 -16.72 4.11
CA SER A 65 -1.32 -17.97 4.45
C SER A 65 0.19 -17.78 4.55
N LEU A 66 0.84 -18.70 5.26
CA LEU A 66 2.29 -18.87 5.25
C LEU A 66 2.54 -20.15 4.46
N ALA A 67 3.13 -20.02 3.30
CA ALA A 67 3.32 -21.13 2.38
C ALA A 67 4.62 -20.96 1.59
N SER A 68 5.22 -22.09 1.22
CA SER A 68 6.46 -22.12 0.45
C SER A 68 6.23 -22.11 -1.07
N TYR A 69 4.98 -22.17 -1.52
CA TYR A 69 4.66 -22.21 -2.95
C TYR A 69 3.24 -21.67 -3.21
N THR A 70 2.97 -21.35 -4.48
CA THR A 70 1.61 -21.14 -5.02
C THR A 70 1.44 -21.97 -6.29
N SER A 71 0.26 -22.54 -6.55
CA SER A 71 0.00 -23.30 -7.76
C SER A 71 -1.48 -23.31 -8.12
N GLY A 72 -1.80 -22.95 -9.36
CA GLY A 72 -3.16 -22.99 -9.91
C GLY A 72 -4.14 -22.06 -9.22
N CYS A 73 -3.66 -21.04 -8.51
CA CYS A 73 -4.51 -20.11 -7.76
C CYS A 73 -5.39 -19.28 -8.69
N PHE A 74 -6.70 -19.24 -8.38
CA PHE A 74 -7.70 -18.43 -9.10
C PHE A 74 -7.70 -18.66 -10.61
N HIS A 75 -7.68 -19.94 -11.04
CA HIS A 75 -7.61 -20.33 -12.45
C HIS A 75 -6.38 -19.76 -13.16
N ASP A 76 -5.22 -19.82 -12.50
CA ASP A 76 -3.92 -19.30 -12.94
C ASP A 76 -3.83 -17.77 -13.08
N ASP A 77 -4.72 -17.01 -12.43
CA ASP A 77 -4.61 -15.56 -12.38
C ASP A 77 -3.46 -15.08 -11.46
N TRP A 78 -3.02 -15.91 -10.50
CA TRP A 78 -1.79 -15.69 -9.74
C TRP A 78 -0.59 -16.37 -10.40
N HIS A 79 0.61 -15.85 -10.10
CA HIS A 79 1.86 -16.53 -10.44
C HIS A 79 1.96 -17.87 -9.71
N THR A 80 2.50 -18.86 -10.39
CA THR A 80 2.95 -20.10 -9.76
C THR A 80 4.36 -19.89 -9.24
N LEU A 81 4.56 -20.14 -7.94
CA LEU A 81 5.83 -20.00 -7.25
C LEU A 81 6.24 -21.37 -6.72
N SER A 82 7.49 -21.76 -6.88
CA SER A 82 8.04 -23.02 -6.37
C SER A 82 8.74 -22.89 -5.02
N GLU A 83 9.09 -21.66 -4.62
CA GLU A 83 9.85 -21.32 -3.42
C GLU A 83 9.55 -19.89 -2.98
N ASP A 84 9.91 -19.52 -1.75
CA ASP A 84 9.88 -18.16 -1.22
C ASP A 84 11.06 -17.32 -1.76
N HIS A 85 11.37 -16.19 -1.12
CA HIS A 85 12.50 -15.35 -1.52
C HIS A 85 13.82 -15.71 -0.79
N THR A 86 13.77 -16.38 0.37
CA THR A 86 14.96 -16.63 1.20
C THR A 86 15.90 -17.65 0.54
N PRO A 87 17.11 -17.28 0.09
CA PRO A 87 17.99 -18.22 -0.60
C PRO A 87 18.46 -19.36 0.30
N GLY A 88 18.24 -20.61 -0.14
CA GLY A 88 18.83 -21.81 0.44
C GLY A 88 18.06 -22.40 1.62
N ASP A 89 16.88 -21.91 1.96
CA ASP A 89 15.98 -22.56 2.90
C ASP A 89 14.94 -23.41 2.16
N ASN A 90 15.17 -24.70 2.07
CA ASN A 90 14.23 -25.61 1.43
C ASN A 90 12.90 -25.66 2.21
N GLY A 91 11.82 -25.18 1.59
CA GLY A 91 10.49 -25.13 2.18
C GLY A 91 10.27 -23.96 3.13
N GLY A 92 11.05 -22.89 2.99
CA GLY A 92 10.78 -21.59 3.62
C GLY A 92 9.43 -21.04 3.23
N ASN A 93 8.82 -20.26 4.12
CA ASN A 93 7.50 -19.70 3.90
C ASN A 93 7.58 -18.20 3.60
N MET A 94 6.87 -17.79 2.57
CA MET A 94 6.49 -16.39 2.37
C MET A 94 5.10 -16.10 2.95
N LEU A 95 4.81 -14.86 3.25
CA LEU A 95 3.47 -14.39 3.59
C LEU A 95 2.69 -14.12 2.30
N LEU A 96 1.65 -14.91 2.03
CA LEU A 96 0.70 -14.70 0.94
C LEU A 96 -0.51 -13.97 1.47
N VAL A 97 -0.84 -12.81 0.91
CA VAL A 97 -2.00 -12.00 1.28
C VAL A 97 -2.89 -11.85 0.07
N ASN A 98 -4.12 -12.35 0.19
CA ASN A 98 -5.19 -12.00 -0.72
C ASN A 98 -5.91 -10.79 -0.11
N ALA A 99 -5.76 -9.65 -0.77
CA ALA A 99 -6.05 -8.36 -0.19
C ALA A 99 -7.51 -8.21 0.22
N ALA A 100 -7.70 -7.80 1.46
CA ALA A 100 -9.01 -7.56 2.02
C ALA A 100 -9.62 -6.27 1.50
N TYR A 101 -10.89 -6.21 1.66
CA TYR A 101 -11.70 -5.05 1.32
C TYR A 101 -12.50 -4.60 2.53
N PRO A 102 -12.29 -3.44 3.10
CA PRO A 102 -11.30 -2.43 2.80
C PRO A 102 -9.87 -2.82 3.21
N GLY A 103 -8.87 -2.12 2.67
CA GLY A 103 -7.49 -2.28 3.08
C GLY A 103 -7.32 -2.10 4.60
N GLY A 104 -6.42 -2.86 5.18
CA GLY A 104 -6.25 -2.90 6.63
C GLY A 104 -4.84 -3.29 7.05
N VAL A 105 -4.61 -3.34 8.38
CA VAL A 105 -3.35 -3.80 8.94
C VAL A 105 -3.24 -5.31 8.74
N PHE A 106 -2.29 -5.75 7.93
CA PHE A 106 -2.05 -7.16 7.67
C PHE A 106 -0.85 -7.72 8.45
N LEU A 107 -0.01 -6.86 9.05
CA LEU A 107 1.09 -7.30 9.91
C LEU A 107 1.37 -6.28 11.00
N ARG A 108 1.49 -6.76 12.23
CA ARG A 108 1.95 -5.98 13.38
C ARG A 108 2.89 -6.84 14.22
N THR A 109 4.11 -6.37 14.41
CA THR A 109 5.10 -7.10 15.22
C THR A 109 5.98 -6.16 16.03
N VAL A 110 6.66 -6.73 17.02
CA VAL A 110 7.62 -6.02 17.88
C VAL A 110 9.02 -6.28 17.37
N VAL A 111 9.71 -5.23 17.00
CA VAL A 111 11.12 -5.26 16.57
C VAL A 111 12.00 -4.94 17.77
N THR A 112 12.84 -5.89 18.16
CA THR A 112 13.72 -5.77 19.34
C THR A 112 15.21 -5.81 18.97
N GLY A 113 16.08 -5.50 19.92
CA GLY A 113 17.52 -5.62 19.74
C GLY A 113 18.16 -4.50 18.93
N LEU A 114 17.42 -3.44 18.59
CA LEU A 114 17.97 -2.28 17.92
C LEU A 114 18.78 -1.41 18.91
N LYS A 115 19.79 -0.72 18.40
CA LYS A 115 20.56 0.26 19.18
C LYS A 115 19.89 1.63 19.09
N SER A 116 19.86 2.37 20.20
CA SER A 116 19.38 3.76 20.21
C SER A 116 20.26 4.69 19.37
N ASN A 117 19.70 5.80 18.90
CA ASN A 117 20.40 6.82 18.09
C ASN A 117 21.21 6.24 16.90
N THR A 118 20.73 5.17 16.31
CA THR A 118 21.46 4.41 15.28
C THR A 118 20.65 4.42 13.98
N ILE A 119 21.34 4.59 12.85
CA ILE A 119 20.70 4.52 11.53
C ILE A 119 20.54 3.05 11.16
N TYR A 120 19.33 2.70 10.75
CA TYR A 120 18.98 1.38 10.23
C TYR A 120 18.39 1.49 8.82
N GLU A 121 18.63 0.45 8.01
CA GLU A 121 17.83 0.13 6.85
C GLU A 121 16.72 -0.83 7.26
N LEU A 122 15.49 -0.48 6.96
CA LEU A 122 14.38 -1.41 6.84
C LEU A 122 14.33 -1.87 5.39
N GLY A 123 14.51 -3.16 5.16
CA GLY A 123 14.39 -3.82 3.86
C GLY A 123 13.30 -4.86 3.89
N LEU A 124 12.65 -5.09 2.75
CA LEU A 124 11.68 -6.17 2.56
C LEU A 124 11.61 -6.54 1.08
N TRP A 125 11.18 -7.77 0.79
CA TRP A 125 10.91 -8.23 -0.56
C TRP A 125 9.42 -8.41 -0.77
N LEU A 126 8.93 -7.89 -1.89
CA LEU A 126 7.51 -7.83 -2.21
C LEU A 126 7.30 -8.18 -3.68
N MET A 127 6.23 -8.92 -3.96
CA MET A 127 5.82 -9.28 -5.31
C MET A 127 4.30 -9.15 -5.45
N ASN A 128 3.84 -8.59 -6.56
CA ASN A 128 2.44 -8.70 -6.95
C ASN A 128 2.19 -10.13 -7.44
N LEU A 129 1.25 -10.83 -6.81
CA LEU A 129 0.89 -12.21 -7.17
C LEU A 129 0.05 -12.29 -8.44
N CYS A 130 -0.66 -11.22 -8.79
CA CYS A 130 -1.59 -11.22 -9.91
C CYS A 130 -0.89 -11.01 -11.24
N LYS A 131 -1.14 -11.92 -12.19
CA LYS A 131 -0.69 -11.78 -13.58
C LYS A 131 -1.47 -10.68 -14.32
N PRO A 132 -0.91 -10.07 -15.36
CA PRO A 132 -1.64 -9.14 -16.24
C PRO A 132 -2.65 -9.93 -17.10
N THR A 133 -3.84 -10.21 -16.58
CA THR A 133 -4.90 -10.95 -17.28
C THR A 133 -6.07 -10.05 -17.64
N LYS A 134 -6.89 -10.50 -18.62
CA LYS A 134 -8.13 -9.79 -18.98
C LYS A 134 -9.27 -10.03 -18.01
N LYS A 135 -9.18 -11.05 -17.15
CA LYS A 135 -10.22 -11.42 -16.19
C LYS A 135 -10.31 -10.44 -15.04
N CYS A 136 -9.19 -9.77 -14.72
CA CYS A 136 -9.13 -8.73 -13.73
C CYS A 136 -8.78 -7.38 -14.39
N PRO A 137 -9.74 -6.70 -14.99
CA PRO A 137 -9.51 -5.44 -15.70
C PRO A 137 -9.25 -4.27 -14.74
N SER A 138 -9.53 -4.43 -13.45
CA SER A 138 -9.24 -3.43 -12.44
C SER A 138 -7.72 -3.26 -12.30
N LEU A 139 -7.24 -2.03 -12.46
CA LEU A 139 -5.84 -1.66 -12.27
C LEU A 139 -5.51 -1.46 -10.78
N LEU A 140 -6.07 -2.27 -9.90
CA LEU A 140 -5.68 -2.26 -8.49
C LEU A 140 -4.32 -2.94 -8.37
N LEU A 141 -3.38 -2.25 -7.75
CA LEU A 141 -2.02 -2.73 -7.54
C LEU A 141 -1.72 -2.68 -6.05
N PRO A 142 -0.97 -3.64 -5.49
CA PRO A 142 -0.55 -3.58 -4.11
C PRO A 142 0.18 -2.26 -3.85
N ASN A 143 -0.15 -1.60 -2.75
CA ASN A 143 0.49 -0.37 -2.30
C ASN A 143 0.51 -0.40 -0.78
N LEU A 144 1.65 -0.74 -0.21
CA LEU A 144 1.77 -0.98 1.22
C LEU A 144 2.26 0.27 1.93
N LYS A 145 1.61 0.56 3.05
CA LYS A 145 2.07 1.55 4.03
C LYS A 145 2.73 0.83 5.20
N ILE A 146 3.95 1.22 5.51
CA ILE A 146 4.77 0.65 6.56
C ILE A 146 5.08 1.74 7.56
N ARG A 147 4.71 1.52 8.82
CA ARG A 147 4.98 2.43 9.92
C ARG A 147 5.84 1.78 10.97
N LEU A 148 6.88 2.48 11.39
CA LEU A 148 7.62 2.21 12.62
C LEU A 148 7.22 3.22 13.68
N GLN A 149 6.90 2.76 14.87
CA GLN A 149 6.56 3.61 16.01
C GLN A 149 7.17 3.05 17.30
N THR A 150 7.31 3.91 18.31
CA THR A 150 7.67 3.46 19.65
C THR A 150 6.51 2.71 20.29
N PRO A 151 6.72 1.94 21.40
CA PRO A 151 5.63 1.31 22.13
C PRO A 151 4.54 2.28 22.59
N GLU A 152 4.89 3.54 22.85
CA GLU A 152 3.98 4.62 23.25
C GLU A 152 3.18 5.20 22.07
N GLY A 153 3.44 4.74 20.84
CA GLY A 153 2.74 5.17 19.62
C GLY A 153 3.37 6.33 18.87
N ASN A 154 4.54 6.84 19.31
CA ASN A 154 5.22 7.92 18.60
C ASN A 154 5.81 7.43 17.28
N ALA A 155 5.47 8.06 16.16
CA ALA A 155 5.98 7.70 14.85
C ALA A 155 7.51 7.92 14.77
N VAL A 156 8.22 6.91 14.27
CA VAL A 156 9.68 6.93 14.02
C VAL A 156 9.95 7.02 12.52
N ALA A 157 9.21 6.26 11.72
CA ALA A 157 9.28 6.30 10.27
C ALA A 157 7.95 5.86 9.63
N ASP A 158 7.63 6.46 8.50
CA ASP A 158 6.57 6.03 7.59
C ASP A 158 7.19 5.81 6.20
N LEU A 159 6.86 4.68 5.57
CA LEU A 159 7.25 4.30 4.23
C LEU A 159 6.01 3.88 3.45
N VAL A 160 5.95 4.22 2.17
CA VAL A 160 4.93 3.73 1.22
C VAL A 160 5.68 3.11 0.04
N THR A 161 5.30 1.89 -0.34
CA THR A 161 5.97 1.20 -1.47
C THR A 161 5.67 1.86 -2.81
N GLY A 162 4.56 2.61 -2.91
CA GLY A 162 3.94 2.92 -4.19
C GLY A 162 3.26 1.68 -4.79
N GLU A 163 2.77 1.82 -6.00
CA GLU A 163 2.11 0.73 -6.71
C GLU A 163 3.12 -0.34 -7.15
N VAL A 164 2.85 -1.60 -6.77
CA VAL A 164 3.66 -2.76 -7.17
C VAL A 164 3.09 -3.32 -8.48
N PRO A 165 3.81 -3.21 -9.60
CA PRO A 165 3.26 -3.55 -10.91
C PRO A 165 2.99 -5.05 -11.07
N ARG A 166 1.98 -5.38 -11.88
CA ARG A 166 1.80 -6.73 -12.40
C ARG A 166 2.80 -6.98 -13.53
N VAL A 167 3.45 -8.12 -13.49
CA VAL A 167 4.43 -8.53 -14.49
C VAL A 167 4.06 -9.90 -15.08
N PRO A 168 4.48 -10.24 -16.32
CA PRO A 168 4.17 -11.54 -16.93
C PRO A 168 4.79 -12.73 -16.18
N GLU A 169 5.99 -12.54 -15.66
CA GLU A 169 6.75 -13.54 -14.91
C GLU A 169 6.90 -13.12 -13.45
N PRO A 170 6.93 -14.05 -12.47
CA PRO A 170 7.08 -13.73 -11.07
C PRO A 170 8.40 -12.99 -10.83
N HIS A 171 8.31 -11.87 -10.13
CA HIS A 171 9.48 -11.03 -9.86
C HIS A 171 9.42 -10.41 -8.47
N TRP A 172 10.38 -10.78 -7.63
CA TRP A 172 10.59 -10.16 -6.33
C TRP A 172 11.29 -8.80 -6.47
N THR A 173 10.73 -7.79 -5.83
CA THR A 173 11.29 -6.43 -5.80
C THR A 173 11.65 -6.06 -4.37
N GLN A 174 12.87 -5.58 -4.17
CA GLN A 174 13.31 -5.11 -2.86
C GLN A 174 12.90 -3.67 -2.63
N TYR A 175 12.23 -3.42 -1.50
CA TYR A 175 11.90 -2.09 -0.99
C TYR A 175 12.75 -1.79 0.23
N ARG A 176 13.23 -0.53 0.34
CA ARG A 176 14.13 -0.12 1.42
C ARG A 176 13.82 1.28 1.88
N SER A 177 14.02 1.53 3.16
CA SER A 177 14.00 2.87 3.74
C SER A 177 15.00 2.97 4.87
N TYR A 178 15.52 4.18 5.10
CA TYR A 178 16.46 4.45 6.19
C TYR A 178 15.77 5.28 7.27
N PHE A 179 15.99 4.91 8.52
CA PHE A 179 15.47 5.63 9.66
C PHE A 179 16.51 5.68 10.78
N THR A 180 16.29 6.55 11.76
CA THR A 180 17.13 6.63 12.97
C THR A 180 16.28 6.23 14.16
N THR A 181 16.77 5.29 14.97
CA THR A 181 16.13 4.90 16.22
C THR A 181 16.16 6.05 17.21
N PRO A 182 15.08 6.27 18.00
CA PRO A 182 15.07 7.27 19.06
C PRO A 182 16.12 7.01 20.14
N ALA A 183 16.51 8.05 20.88
CA ALA A 183 17.46 7.93 21.99
C ALA A 183 16.94 7.03 23.12
N SER A 184 15.63 7.01 23.31
CA SER A 184 14.93 6.30 24.40
C SER A 184 14.40 4.92 24.03
N ALA A 185 14.49 4.48 22.77
CA ALA A 185 13.84 3.24 22.34
C ALA A 185 14.81 2.32 21.58
N SER A 186 15.01 1.12 22.13
CA SER A 186 15.66 -0.03 21.48
C SER A 186 14.64 -1.03 20.92
N THR A 187 13.35 -0.79 21.18
CA THR A 187 12.21 -1.60 20.75
C THR A 187 11.27 -0.71 19.94
N LEU A 188 10.85 -1.19 18.77
CA LEU A 188 9.88 -0.51 17.92
C LEU A 188 8.71 -1.46 17.60
N ILE A 189 7.59 -0.89 17.20
CA ILE A 189 6.45 -1.62 16.65
C ILE A 189 6.45 -1.37 15.13
N LEU A 190 6.55 -2.45 14.37
CA LEU A 190 6.34 -2.45 12.92
C LEU A 190 4.85 -2.71 12.64
N ILE A 191 4.24 -1.83 11.87
CA ILE A 191 2.86 -1.95 11.41
C ILE A 191 2.87 -1.85 9.88
N MET A 192 2.30 -2.84 9.21
CA MET A 192 2.15 -2.84 7.75
C MET A 192 0.67 -2.93 7.41
N SER A 193 0.24 -2.06 6.52
CA SER A 193 -1.16 -1.99 6.06
C SER A 193 -1.24 -1.89 4.55
N ASP A 194 -2.28 -2.49 3.99
CA ASP A 194 -2.67 -2.23 2.62
C ASP A 194 -3.28 -0.84 2.52
N ASN A 195 -2.75 -0.02 1.61
CA ASN A 195 -3.19 1.34 1.36
C ASN A 195 -4.20 1.44 0.20
N VAL A 196 -4.56 0.30 -0.37
CA VAL A 196 -5.51 0.18 -1.49
C VAL A 196 -6.77 -0.51 -1.01
N SER A 197 -7.91 0.08 -1.34
CA SER A 197 -9.20 -0.57 -1.14
C SER A 197 -9.63 -1.19 -2.46
N GLY A 198 -9.89 -2.48 -2.46
CA GLY A 198 -10.35 -3.13 -3.66
C GLY A 198 -10.02 -4.61 -3.74
N GLY A 199 -10.63 -5.35 -4.60
CA GLY A 199 -10.60 -6.80 -4.70
C GLY A 199 -9.69 -7.26 -5.79
N CYS A 200 -9.63 -7.09 -6.94
CA CYS A 200 -8.91 -7.83 -7.97
C CYS A 200 -7.58 -7.18 -8.33
N GLY A 201 -6.48 -7.85 -7.99
CA GLY A 201 -5.15 -7.50 -8.54
C GLY A 201 -4.19 -6.81 -7.59
N ASN A 202 -4.58 -6.61 -6.35
CA ASN A 202 -3.74 -6.05 -5.29
C ASN A 202 -3.23 -7.11 -4.30
N ASP A 203 -3.25 -8.39 -4.71
CA ASP A 203 -2.74 -9.49 -3.90
C ASP A 203 -1.22 -9.56 -4.00
N PHE A 204 -0.58 -9.90 -2.90
CA PHE A 204 0.88 -9.85 -2.85
C PHE A 204 1.50 -10.98 -2.02
N ALA A 205 2.75 -11.27 -2.35
CA ALA A 205 3.65 -12.04 -1.51
C ALA A 205 4.67 -11.10 -0.87
N LEU A 206 4.99 -11.35 0.40
CA LEU A 206 5.95 -10.60 1.18
C LEU A 206 6.93 -11.57 1.84
N ASP A 207 8.24 -11.23 1.82
CA ASP A 207 9.27 -12.03 2.46
C ASP A 207 10.46 -11.19 2.92
N ASP A 208 11.33 -11.79 3.75
CA ASP A 208 12.62 -11.25 4.19
C ASP A 208 12.56 -9.80 4.69
N ILE A 209 11.72 -9.53 5.70
CA ILE A 209 11.74 -8.21 6.34
C ILE A 209 12.99 -8.12 7.23
N THR A 210 13.88 -7.20 6.94
CA THR A 210 15.17 -7.08 7.62
C THR A 210 15.42 -5.69 8.20
N PHE A 211 16.12 -5.66 9.34
CA PHE A 211 16.63 -4.44 9.95
C PHE A 211 18.16 -4.52 10.05
N ARG A 212 18.84 -3.67 9.28
CA ARG A 212 20.28 -3.68 9.11
C ARG A 212 20.90 -2.38 9.60
N GLU A 213 21.84 -2.45 10.55
CA GLU A 213 22.57 -1.26 11.02
C GLU A 213 23.42 -0.67 9.89
N CYS A 214 23.26 0.64 9.68
CA CYS A 214 24.06 1.43 8.77
C CYS A 214 25.23 2.08 9.54
N VAL A 215 26.47 1.67 9.26
CA VAL A 215 27.65 2.30 9.82
C VAL A 215 28.27 3.23 8.80
N LYS A 216 28.60 4.46 9.23
CA LYS A 216 29.33 5.40 8.38
C LYS A 216 30.74 4.89 8.12
N GLN A 217 31.14 4.87 6.85
CA GLN A 217 32.52 4.60 6.50
C GLN A 217 33.39 5.76 6.97
N THR A 218 34.15 5.56 8.06
CA THR A 218 35.21 6.48 8.42
C THR A 218 36.30 6.30 7.37
N LYS A 219 36.47 7.27 6.47
CA LYS A 219 37.67 7.31 5.60
C LYS A 219 38.87 7.38 6.53
N GLN A 220 39.55 6.27 6.80
CA GLN A 220 40.89 6.27 7.31
C GLN A 220 41.73 7.00 6.25
N LEU A 221 42.13 8.22 6.55
CA LEU A 221 43.25 8.85 5.87
C LEU A 221 44.46 7.97 6.21
N THR A 222 44.73 6.99 5.35
CA THR A 222 46.01 6.30 5.36
C THR A 222 47.05 7.35 5.02
N ALA A 223 47.78 7.75 6.04
CA ALA A 223 49.00 8.56 5.89
C ALA A 223 49.90 7.81 4.92
N ALA A 224 50.19 8.41 3.77
CA ALA A 224 51.10 7.84 2.79
C ALA A 224 52.44 7.50 3.47
N PRO A 225 52.98 6.28 3.27
CA PRO A 225 54.30 5.96 3.77
C PRO A 225 55.31 6.87 3.08
N LYS A 226 56.08 7.62 3.85
CA LYS A 226 57.28 8.36 3.36
C LYS A 226 58.26 7.34 2.78
N THR A 227 58.27 7.21 1.46
CA THR A 227 59.26 6.41 0.76
C THR A 227 60.56 7.19 0.69
N THR A 228 61.53 6.76 1.45
CA THR A 228 62.93 7.16 1.30
C THR A 228 63.48 6.50 0.04
N SER A 229 63.83 7.34 -0.92
CA SER A 229 64.44 6.92 -2.17
C SER A 229 65.83 6.36 -1.97
N THR A 230 66.10 5.13 -2.41
CA THR A 230 67.42 4.62 -2.72
C THR A 230 67.45 4.15 -4.14
N ILE A 231 68.22 4.85 -4.95
CA ILE A 231 68.49 4.59 -6.36
C ILE A 231 69.37 3.33 -6.50
N LYS A 232 69.00 2.38 -7.35
CA LYS A 232 69.95 1.52 -8.09
C LYS A 232 69.45 1.28 -9.49
N GLN A 233 70.26 1.71 -10.46
CA GLN A 233 70.16 1.48 -11.91
C GLN A 233 70.44 0.03 -12.26
N SER A 234 69.76 -0.50 -13.26
CA SER A 234 70.29 -1.35 -14.33
C SER A 234 69.25 -1.62 -15.41
N SER A 235 69.41 -1.02 -16.50
CA SER A 235 69.71 -1.36 -17.89
C SER A 235 68.71 -2.31 -18.62
N ALA A 236 68.11 -1.71 -19.64
CA ALA A 236 67.98 -2.04 -21.05
C ALA A 236 67.20 -3.32 -21.50
N GLN A 237 66.11 -3.14 -22.26
CA GLN A 237 66.04 -3.44 -23.69
C GLN A 237 64.65 -3.13 -24.27
N LYS A 238 64.68 -2.34 -25.36
CA LYS A 238 63.64 -2.20 -26.38
C LYS A 238 63.79 -3.33 -27.39
N PRO A 239 62.83 -3.65 -28.28
CA PRO A 239 62.23 -2.77 -29.30
C PRO A 239 60.74 -3.08 -29.68
N VAL A 240 59.95 -2.10 -30.03
CA VAL A 240 59.40 -1.49 -31.25
C VAL A 240 58.92 -2.46 -32.38
N PRO A 241 58.04 -2.04 -33.31
CA PRO A 241 56.61 -1.67 -33.29
C PRO A 241 55.76 -2.38 -34.39
N LYS A 242 54.42 -2.11 -34.47
CA LYS A 242 53.65 -2.08 -35.74
C LYS A 242 52.29 -1.38 -35.54
N LYS A 243 52.19 -0.21 -36.09
CA LYS A 243 51.42 0.30 -37.28
C LYS A 243 49.91 -0.03 -37.29
N VAL A 244 49.10 0.96 -37.09
CA VAL A 244 48.36 1.87 -38.02
C VAL A 244 47.05 1.30 -38.54
N ALA A 245 45.94 1.94 -38.25
CA ALA A 245 44.93 2.37 -39.21
C ALA A 245 44.01 3.46 -38.62
N THR A 246 43.98 4.51 -39.37
CA THR A 246 43.23 5.75 -39.28
C THR A 246 41.78 5.54 -39.72
N SER A 247 40.79 6.18 -39.10
CA SER A 247 39.64 6.69 -39.83
C SER A 247 38.80 7.70 -39.06
N ARG A 248 38.84 8.90 -39.56
CA ARG A 248 37.76 9.91 -39.79
C ARG A 248 36.94 10.42 -38.62
N GLN A 249 37.27 11.65 -38.30
CA GLN A 249 36.38 12.64 -37.68
C GLN A 249 35.21 12.99 -38.59
N GLN A 250 34.01 13.01 -38.06
CA GLN A 250 32.91 13.80 -38.61
C GLN A 250 32.49 14.88 -37.61
N LYS A 251 32.63 16.11 -38.07
CA LYS A 251 32.27 17.37 -37.47
C LYS A 251 30.76 17.53 -37.53
N VAL A 252 30.06 17.69 -36.42
CA VAL A 252 28.66 18.12 -36.39
C VAL A 252 28.60 19.51 -35.75
N GLN A 253 27.98 20.40 -36.48
CA GLN A 253 27.81 21.83 -36.21
C GLN A 253 26.89 22.07 -35.00
N ALA A 254 27.26 23.06 -34.22
CA ALA A 254 26.47 23.64 -33.15
C ALA A 254 25.31 24.47 -33.76
N THR A 255 24.09 24.17 -33.35
CA THR A 255 22.91 25.01 -33.58
C THR A 255 22.67 25.87 -32.36
N GLN A 256 22.63 27.17 -32.54
CA GLN A 256 22.39 28.19 -31.52
C GLN A 256 20.96 28.10 -30.99
N LEU A 257 20.84 28.10 -29.67
CA LEU A 257 19.59 28.27 -28.93
C LEU A 257 19.26 29.77 -28.86
N ILE A 258 18.10 30.12 -29.39
CA ILE A 258 17.50 31.46 -29.28
C ILE A 258 16.76 31.49 -27.92
N GLN A 259 17.14 32.44 -27.05
CA GLN A 259 16.42 32.76 -25.81
C GLN A 259 15.24 33.69 -26.14
N PRO A 260 14.05 33.46 -25.59
CA PRO A 260 13.01 34.47 -25.58
C PRO A 260 13.16 35.36 -24.32
N LYS A 261 13.10 36.66 -24.62
CA LYS A 261 13.11 37.82 -23.73
C LYS A 261 11.87 37.81 -22.84
N VAL A 262 12.05 37.86 -21.53
CA VAL A 262 10.96 38.02 -20.55
C VAL A 262 10.65 39.51 -20.43
N GLU A 263 9.41 39.88 -20.75
CA GLU A 263 8.82 41.16 -20.34
C GLU A 263 8.07 41.01 -19.05
N THR A 264 8.48 41.80 -18.07
CA THR A 264 7.88 41.90 -16.75
C THR A 264 6.66 42.83 -16.83
N THR A 265 5.48 42.31 -16.53
CA THR A 265 4.34 43.16 -16.17
C THR A 265 3.73 42.68 -14.87
N SER A 266 3.90 43.52 -13.86
CA SER A 266 3.30 43.37 -12.53
C SER A 266 1.80 43.63 -12.58
N GLN A 267 0.97 42.68 -12.14
CA GLN A 267 -0.30 43.00 -11.50
C GLN A 267 -0.64 41.92 -10.48
N ALA A 268 -0.64 42.34 -9.21
CA ALA A 268 -1.09 41.57 -8.07
C ALA A 268 -2.62 41.50 -8.07
N ILE A 269 -3.18 40.29 -8.08
CA ILE A 269 -4.51 40.02 -7.56
C ILE A 269 -4.42 38.74 -6.75
N SER A 270 -4.47 38.88 -5.42
CA SER A 270 -4.64 37.78 -4.48
C SER A 270 -6.02 37.15 -4.67
N LEU A 271 -6.06 35.98 -5.28
CA LEU A 271 -7.17 35.05 -5.17
C LEU A 271 -6.68 33.89 -4.30
N VAL A 272 -7.12 33.91 -3.05
CA VAL A 272 -7.01 32.75 -2.14
C VAL A 272 -7.80 31.62 -2.78
N LYS A 273 -7.08 30.73 -3.44
CA LYS A 273 -7.63 29.49 -4.01
C LYS A 273 -7.89 28.55 -2.83
N GLN A 274 -9.16 28.37 -2.46
CA GLN A 274 -9.57 27.30 -1.54
C GLN A 274 -8.99 25.97 -2.06
N PRO A 275 -8.50 25.08 -1.17
CA PRO A 275 -8.01 23.79 -1.58
C PRO A 275 -9.16 23.03 -2.26
N GLN A 276 -9.03 22.75 -3.54
CA GLN A 276 -9.93 21.86 -4.25
C GLN A 276 -9.82 20.48 -3.61
N ARG A 277 -10.91 20.03 -3.00
CA ARG A 277 -11.08 18.64 -2.55
C ARG A 277 -10.94 17.79 -3.81
N LEU A 278 -9.85 17.00 -3.91
CA LEU A 278 -9.67 16.03 -4.98
C LEU A 278 -10.79 14.99 -4.83
N VAL A 279 -11.78 15.06 -5.70
CA VAL A 279 -12.84 14.04 -5.78
C VAL A 279 -12.20 12.78 -6.36
N PRO A 280 -12.19 11.64 -5.67
CA PRO A 280 -11.67 10.40 -6.21
C PRO A 280 -12.38 10.04 -7.52
N PRO A 281 -11.70 9.46 -8.51
CA PRO A 281 -12.35 9.04 -9.74
C PRO A 281 -13.46 8.05 -9.44
N ILE A 282 -14.64 8.26 -10.05
CA ILE A 282 -15.79 7.36 -9.88
C ILE A 282 -15.40 5.96 -10.35
N PRO A 283 -15.57 4.91 -9.50
CA PRO A 283 -15.26 3.53 -9.84
C PRO A 283 -15.92 3.06 -11.15
N LEU A 284 -15.22 2.23 -11.90
CA LEU A 284 -15.68 1.80 -13.22
C LEU A 284 -17.04 1.10 -13.15
N VAL A 285 -17.25 0.23 -12.18
CA VAL A 285 -18.51 -0.50 -11.98
C VAL A 285 -19.70 0.45 -11.77
N LEU A 286 -19.50 1.61 -11.14
CA LEU A 286 -20.53 2.62 -10.95
C LEU A 286 -20.75 3.49 -12.21
N LYS A 287 -19.80 3.46 -13.16
CA LYS A 287 -19.94 4.13 -14.47
C LYS A 287 -20.56 3.24 -15.52
N THR A 288 -20.30 1.95 -15.47
CA THR A 288 -20.72 0.97 -16.49
C THR A 288 -22.05 0.32 -16.22
N ARG A 289 -22.49 0.26 -14.95
CA ARG A 289 -23.80 -0.24 -14.54
C ARG A 289 -24.76 0.90 -14.25
N GLU A 290 -26.04 0.67 -14.45
CA GLU A 290 -27.07 1.59 -14.00
C GLU A 290 -27.11 1.67 -12.48
N ASN A 291 -27.35 2.86 -11.92
CA ASN A 291 -27.44 3.10 -10.46
C ASN A 291 -28.83 3.66 -10.12
N PRO A 292 -29.92 2.89 -10.32
CA PRO A 292 -31.26 3.38 -10.03
C PRO A 292 -31.44 3.73 -8.56
N LEU A 293 -32.14 4.82 -8.29
CA LEU A 293 -32.53 5.22 -6.96
C LEU A 293 -33.64 4.32 -6.43
N VAL A 294 -33.32 3.48 -5.45
CA VAL A 294 -34.29 2.61 -4.78
C VAL A 294 -35.07 3.37 -3.70
N ARG A 295 -34.36 4.18 -2.91
CA ARG A 295 -34.97 4.94 -1.82
C ARG A 295 -34.23 6.25 -1.54
N LYS A 296 -35.02 7.30 -1.25
CA LYS A 296 -34.53 8.55 -0.66
C LYS A 296 -35.06 8.68 0.76
N ILE A 297 -34.19 8.99 1.70
CA ILE A 297 -34.48 9.13 3.13
C ILE A 297 -34.05 10.51 3.59
N GLU A 298 -34.98 11.27 4.14
CA GLU A 298 -34.69 12.51 4.84
C GLU A 298 -34.48 12.18 6.32
N ALA A 299 -33.29 12.49 6.84
CA ALA A 299 -32.89 12.21 8.20
C ALA A 299 -32.50 13.48 8.95
N GLU A 300 -32.73 13.48 10.26
CA GLU A 300 -32.18 14.51 11.14
C GLU A 300 -30.67 14.36 11.26
N ALA A 301 -29.99 15.44 11.67
CA ALA A 301 -28.55 15.37 11.92
C ALA A 301 -28.23 14.32 12.99
N GLY A 302 -27.25 13.46 12.73
CA GLY A 302 -26.84 12.40 13.63
C GLY A 302 -26.31 11.17 12.89
N GLU A 303 -26.02 10.13 13.66
CA GLU A 303 -25.58 8.84 13.13
C GLU A 303 -26.75 8.03 12.55
N ILE A 304 -26.51 7.46 11.39
CA ILE A 304 -27.40 6.50 10.74
C ILE A 304 -26.69 5.17 10.69
N LYS A 305 -27.27 4.18 11.34
CA LYS A 305 -26.81 2.79 11.27
C LYS A 305 -27.55 2.06 10.14
N ILE A 306 -26.79 1.35 9.33
CA ILE A 306 -27.28 0.59 8.20
C ILE A 306 -26.84 -0.86 8.38
N ASP A 307 -27.78 -1.79 8.54
CA ASP A 307 -27.56 -3.22 8.65
C ASP A 307 -28.14 -3.91 7.41
N ILE A 308 -27.29 -4.63 6.66
CA ILE A 308 -27.68 -5.30 5.42
C ILE A 308 -27.66 -6.81 5.63
N TYR A 309 -28.73 -7.48 5.27
CA TYR A 309 -28.92 -8.92 5.39
C TYR A 309 -29.30 -9.53 4.03
N ASP A 310 -29.14 -10.84 3.92
CA ASP A 310 -29.80 -11.60 2.86
C ASP A 310 -31.32 -11.48 3.01
N ASN A 311 -32.04 -11.35 1.89
CA ASN A 311 -33.51 -11.17 1.88
C ASN A 311 -34.27 -12.47 1.55
N GLY A 312 -33.58 -13.57 1.40
CA GLY A 312 -34.20 -14.84 0.99
C GLY A 312 -33.49 -16.05 1.56
N GLU A 313 -33.34 -17.06 0.74
CA GLU A 313 -32.48 -18.19 1.03
C GLU A 313 -31.05 -17.77 0.89
N ILE A 314 -30.20 -18.14 1.88
CA ILE A 314 -28.78 -17.86 1.84
C ILE A 314 -28.12 -18.72 0.76
N ASP A 315 -28.06 -18.21 -0.44
CA ASP A 315 -27.69 -18.93 -1.66
C ASP A 315 -26.28 -18.57 -2.17
N GLY A 316 -25.54 -17.76 -1.40
CA GLY A 316 -24.16 -17.39 -1.72
C GLY A 316 -24.01 -16.03 -2.38
N ASP A 317 -25.03 -15.19 -2.33
CA ASP A 317 -24.98 -13.80 -2.74
C ASP A 317 -23.86 -13.03 -2.05
N SER A 318 -23.12 -12.22 -2.81
CA SER A 318 -22.12 -11.29 -2.30
C SER A 318 -22.26 -9.90 -2.93
N VAL A 319 -21.93 -8.88 -2.14
CA VAL A 319 -22.14 -7.49 -2.51
C VAL A 319 -20.94 -6.61 -2.13
N SER A 320 -20.71 -5.58 -2.93
CA SER A 320 -19.84 -4.45 -2.56
C SER A 320 -20.67 -3.21 -2.30
N ILE A 321 -20.25 -2.39 -1.33
CA ILE A 321 -20.97 -1.21 -0.89
C ILE A 321 -20.10 0.03 -1.04
N TYR A 322 -20.64 1.02 -1.71
CA TYR A 322 -20.01 2.31 -1.92
C TYR A 322 -20.75 3.40 -1.15
N HIS A 323 -19.99 4.29 -0.51
CA HIS A 323 -20.50 5.48 0.15
C HIS A 323 -19.91 6.71 -0.54
N ASN A 324 -20.74 7.56 -1.12
CA ASN A 324 -20.32 8.75 -1.88
C ASN A 324 -19.25 8.40 -2.94
N TYR A 325 -19.48 7.31 -3.68
CA TYR A 325 -18.59 6.72 -4.70
C TYR A 325 -17.27 6.15 -4.17
N ALA A 326 -17.00 6.26 -2.87
CA ALA A 326 -15.89 5.59 -2.21
C ALA A 326 -16.36 4.22 -1.71
N LEU A 327 -15.58 3.20 -1.97
CA LEU A 327 -15.89 1.84 -1.58
C LEU A 327 -15.63 1.63 -0.09
N VAL A 328 -16.63 1.13 0.62
CA VAL A 328 -16.60 0.95 2.08
C VAL A 328 -16.70 -0.50 2.53
N ARG A 329 -17.25 -1.37 1.70
CA ARG A 329 -17.27 -2.84 1.90
C ARG A 329 -17.19 -3.52 0.55
N SER A 330 -16.51 -4.66 0.47
CA SER A 330 -16.42 -5.41 -0.78
C SER A 330 -16.65 -6.88 -0.60
N HIS A 331 -17.18 -7.51 -1.64
CA HIS A 331 -17.38 -8.96 -1.74
C HIS A 331 -17.92 -9.57 -0.44
N MET A 332 -18.72 -8.78 0.28
CA MET A 332 -19.32 -9.22 1.54
C MET A 332 -20.42 -10.22 1.24
N ARG A 333 -20.27 -11.43 1.76
CA ARG A 333 -21.31 -12.45 1.63
C ARG A 333 -22.55 -12.06 2.43
N LEU A 334 -23.69 -12.05 1.78
CA LEU A 334 -24.98 -11.86 2.44
C LEU A 334 -25.31 -13.09 3.29
N SER A 335 -25.92 -12.85 4.43
CA SER A 335 -26.30 -13.91 5.38
C SER A 335 -27.35 -13.40 6.36
N ASN A 336 -27.69 -14.24 7.35
CA ASN A 336 -28.50 -13.85 8.52
C ASN A 336 -27.72 -12.97 9.53
N LYS A 337 -26.41 -12.75 9.34
CA LYS A 337 -25.64 -11.79 10.13
C LYS A 337 -25.50 -10.48 9.33
N PRO A 338 -25.69 -9.31 9.95
CA PRO A 338 -25.68 -8.05 9.24
C PRO A 338 -24.28 -7.64 8.78
N ILE A 339 -24.22 -7.06 7.58
CA ILE A 339 -23.11 -6.20 7.18
C ILE A 339 -23.48 -4.81 7.71
N THR A 340 -22.77 -4.33 8.73
CA THR A 340 -23.07 -3.06 9.38
C THR A 340 -22.22 -1.92 8.85
N LEU A 341 -22.85 -0.77 8.57
CA LEU A 341 -22.24 0.51 8.24
C LEU A 341 -22.80 1.60 9.16
N THR A 342 -22.00 2.61 9.43
CA THR A 342 -22.45 3.84 10.11
C THR A 342 -22.03 5.05 9.29
N ILE A 343 -22.96 5.97 9.03
CA ILE A 343 -22.71 7.26 8.39
C ILE A 343 -23.19 8.37 9.30
N SER A 344 -22.58 9.55 9.19
CA SER A 344 -22.94 10.71 10.02
C SER A 344 -23.45 11.83 9.14
N VAL A 345 -24.76 12.08 9.19
CA VAL A 345 -25.41 13.18 8.46
C VAL A 345 -25.27 14.45 9.28
N THR A 346 -24.65 15.47 8.71
CA THR A 346 -24.39 16.75 9.39
C THR A 346 -24.69 17.93 8.47
N PRO A 347 -24.83 19.16 9.01
CA PRO A 347 -24.96 20.35 8.16
C PRO A 347 -23.78 20.60 7.21
N SER A 348 -22.58 20.12 7.55
CA SER A 348 -21.39 20.18 6.68
C SER A 348 -21.33 19.07 5.63
N GLU A 349 -21.96 17.93 5.91
CA GLU A 349 -22.10 16.79 5.01
C GLU A 349 -23.58 16.36 5.01
N PRO A 350 -24.43 17.11 4.29
CA PRO A 350 -25.89 16.92 4.34
C PRO A 350 -26.41 15.84 3.38
N HIS A 351 -25.56 15.33 2.50
CA HIS A 351 -25.94 14.41 1.43
C HIS A 351 -25.03 13.18 1.41
N HIS A 352 -25.62 11.98 1.44
CA HIS A 352 -24.91 10.72 1.36
C HIS A 352 -25.60 9.79 0.39
N GLU A 353 -24.80 9.11 -0.45
CA GLU A 353 -25.26 8.05 -1.35
C GLU A 353 -24.64 6.72 -0.92
N ILE A 354 -25.46 5.72 -0.69
CA ILE A 354 -25.02 4.31 -0.53
C ILE A 354 -25.43 3.57 -1.81
N ILE A 355 -24.43 2.99 -2.49
CA ILE A 355 -24.66 2.20 -3.69
C ILE A 355 -24.21 0.78 -3.40
N MET A 356 -25.11 -0.17 -3.58
CA MET A 356 -24.84 -1.60 -3.45
C MET A 356 -24.70 -2.23 -4.83
N VAL A 357 -23.61 -2.97 -5.01
CA VAL A 357 -23.22 -3.65 -6.25
C VAL A 357 -23.24 -5.15 -6.01
N ALA A 358 -23.97 -5.90 -6.83
CA ALA A 358 -23.88 -7.36 -6.82
C ALA A 358 -22.52 -7.80 -7.40
N GLU A 359 -21.82 -8.63 -6.65
CA GLU A 359 -20.55 -9.22 -7.09
C GLU A 359 -20.75 -10.61 -7.72
N ASN A 360 -21.80 -11.27 -7.30
CA ASN A 360 -22.35 -12.47 -7.92
C ASN A 360 -23.87 -12.50 -7.78
N LEU A 361 -24.51 -13.49 -8.34
CA LEU A 361 -25.99 -13.64 -8.31
C LEU A 361 -26.43 -14.84 -7.48
N GLY A 362 -25.54 -15.40 -6.63
CA GLY A 362 -25.83 -16.58 -5.87
C GLY A 362 -26.24 -17.78 -6.72
N SER A 363 -26.97 -18.72 -6.11
CA SER A 363 -27.58 -19.84 -6.83
C SER A 363 -28.95 -19.49 -7.38
N ILE A 364 -29.58 -18.39 -6.92
CA ILE A 364 -30.95 -17.97 -7.24
C ILE A 364 -30.98 -16.48 -7.65
N PRO A 365 -30.66 -16.13 -8.90
CA PRO A 365 -30.74 -14.75 -9.38
C PRO A 365 -32.11 -14.10 -9.25
N PRO A 366 -32.19 -12.77 -9.03
CA PRO A 366 -31.11 -11.80 -8.85
C PRO A 366 -30.54 -11.78 -7.42
N ASN A 367 -29.38 -11.14 -7.21
CA ASN A 367 -28.86 -10.84 -5.89
C ASN A 367 -29.84 -9.95 -5.11
N THR A 368 -30.34 -10.43 -3.96
CA THR A 368 -31.35 -9.75 -3.16
C THR A 368 -30.89 -9.57 -1.72
N SER A 369 -31.20 -8.40 -1.16
CA SER A 369 -30.91 -8.09 0.25
C SER A 369 -31.98 -7.20 0.86
N VAL A 370 -32.01 -7.17 2.19
CA VAL A 370 -32.78 -6.19 2.95
C VAL A 370 -31.84 -5.29 3.73
N MET A 371 -32.03 -3.99 3.58
CA MET A 371 -31.29 -2.96 4.28
C MET A 371 -32.15 -2.38 5.40
N ILE A 372 -31.74 -2.59 6.66
CA ILE A 372 -32.37 -2.02 7.83
C ILE A 372 -31.62 -0.75 8.20
N ILE A 373 -32.29 0.38 8.10
CA ILE A 373 -31.72 1.70 8.31
C ILE A 373 -32.31 2.30 9.59
N SER A 374 -31.46 2.61 10.55
CA SER A 374 -31.83 3.23 11.81
C SER A 374 -31.30 4.66 11.85
N THR A 375 -32.19 5.64 11.74
CA THR A 375 -31.90 7.06 11.96
C THR A 375 -32.17 7.42 13.42
N PRO A 376 -31.79 8.61 13.91
CA PRO A 376 -32.09 9.05 15.27
C PRO A 376 -33.58 8.97 15.64
N SER A 377 -34.47 9.18 14.68
CA SER A 377 -35.94 9.26 14.91
C SER A 377 -36.75 8.12 14.33
N LYS A 378 -36.23 7.39 13.34
CA LYS A 378 -37.00 6.39 12.59
C LYS A 378 -36.17 5.18 12.14
N ARG A 379 -36.85 4.07 11.93
CA ARG A 379 -36.32 2.87 11.30
C ARG A 379 -37.02 2.64 9.97
N TYR A 380 -36.19 2.30 8.94
CA TYR A 380 -36.66 1.98 7.61
C TYR A 380 -36.20 0.59 7.23
N GLU A 381 -36.98 -0.06 6.40
CA GLU A 381 -36.67 -1.33 5.75
C GLU A 381 -36.71 -1.08 4.25
N VAL A 382 -35.61 -1.43 3.56
CA VAL A 382 -35.47 -1.20 2.12
C VAL A 382 -35.02 -2.50 1.48
N PHE A 383 -35.87 -3.04 0.61
CA PHE A 383 -35.55 -4.20 -0.18
C PHE A 383 -34.69 -3.78 -1.37
N ILE A 384 -33.59 -4.47 -1.55
CA ILE A 384 -32.59 -4.21 -2.57
C ILE A 384 -32.56 -5.41 -3.52
N SER A 385 -32.52 -5.11 -4.82
CA SER A 385 -32.24 -6.08 -5.86
C SER A 385 -31.20 -5.50 -6.80
N SER A 386 -30.15 -6.23 -7.07
CA SER A 386 -29.06 -5.85 -7.97
C SER A 386 -28.62 -7.02 -8.85
N ASP A 387 -28.05 -6.71 -10.00
CA ASP A 387 -27.57 -7.71 -10.96
C ASP A 387 -26.27 -7.23 -11.64
N GLU A 388 -25.81 -7.92 -12.67
CA GLU A 388 -24.59 -7.58 -13.40
C GLU A 388 -24.69 -6.27 -14.22
N GLN A 389 -25.89 -5.73 -14.42
CA GLN A 389 -26.15 -4.52 -15.20
C GLN A 389 -26.67 -3.37 -14.33
N LYS A 390 -27.27 -3.69 -13.18
CA LYS A 390 -27.94 -2.73 -12.30
C LYS A 390 -27.45 -2.87 -10.87
N ASN A 391 -26.95 -1.78 -10.35
CA ASN A 391 -26.69 -1.60 -8.92
C ASN A 391 -27.96 -1.10 -8.22
N ALA A 392 -27.90 -0.86 -6.92
CA ALA A 392 -29.01 -0.27 -6.17
C ALA A 392 -28.51 0.90 -5.33
N LYS A 393 -29.17 2.07 -5.44
CA LYS A 393 -28.76 3.29 -4.74
C LYS A 393 -29.80 3.70 -3.70
N VAL A 394 -29.33 3.99 -2.48
CA VAL A 394 -30.11 4.63 -1.40
C VAL A 394 -29.44 5.97 -1.06
N VAL A 395 -30.27 7.04 -0.98
CA VAL A 395 -29.81 8.39 -0.74
C VAL A 395 -30.32 8.86 0.63
N PHE A 396 -29.44 9.53 1.38
CA PHE A 396 -29.77 10.17 2.65
C PHE A 396 -29.51 11.66 2.52
N ASP A 397 -30.54 12.46 2.80
CA ASP A 397 -30.45 13.91 2.84
C ASP A 397 -30.78 14.43 4.24
N LEU A 398 -30.05 15.47 4.67
CA LEU A 398 -30.37 16.17 5.90
C LEU A 398 -31.75 16.83 5.76
N LYS A 399 -32.63 16.51 6.70
CA LYS A 399 -33.96 17.16 6.80
C LYS A 399 -33.77 18.64 7.09
N LYS A 400 -34.39 19.48 6.28
CA LYS A 400 -34.42 20.94 6.43
C LYS A 400 -35.33 21.37 7.54
#